data_46d05b4251c220678b734d734fdf55a6
#
_entry.id   46d05b4251c220678b734d734fdf55a6
#
_cell.length_a   1.000
_cell.length_b   1.000
_cell.length_c   1.000
_cell.angle_alpha   90.00
_cell.angle_beta   90.00
_cell.angle_gamma   90.00
#
_symmetry.space_group_name_H-M   'P 1'
#
loop_
_entity.id
_entity.type
_entity.pdbx_description
1 polymer ?
#
loop_
_entity_poly.entity_id
_entity_poly.type
_entity_poly.pdbx_seq_one_letter_code
_entity_poly.pdbx_strand_id
1 'polypeptide(L)'
;MFNKVERLSPNISGKQKKKKQIILTNTGRDVEEYLTSLKYRMNGKFKRVPHYIVTKDGNVIQTLPDETYSNYFTEPNINRNSIIVSFENLGWLEKVPLKDYYTNWIGNIYKGSAYEKKWRDYFLWEPYTEIQMQS
;
A
#
# COMPACT_ATOMS: atom_id res chain seq x y z
N MET A 1 4.55 7.51 18.89
CA MET A 1 4.68 8.56 17.84
C MET A 1 5.29 7.95 16.59
N PHE A 2 4.73 8.24 15.43
CA PHE A 2 5.26 7.77 14.15
C PHE A 2 5.99 8.91 13.43
N ASN A 3 6.97 8.56 12.60
CA ASN A 3 7.72 9.50 11.77
C ASN A 3 7.07 9.65 10.41
N LYS A 4 7.00 10.89 9.95
CA LYS A 4 6.54 11.19 8.58
C LYS A 4 7.75 11.54 7.71
N VAL A 5 7.88 10.89 6.57
CA VAL A 5 8.92 11.16 5.57
C VAL A 5 8.26 11.46 4.24
N GLU A 6 8.71 12.49 3.55
CA GLU A 6 8.21 12.83 2.22
C GLU A 6 9.07 12.16 1.13
N ARG A 7 8.42 11.33 0.31
CA ARG A 7 9.00 10.73 -0.89
C ARG A 7 8.02 10.93 -2.04
N LEU A 8 7.93 12.16 -2.50
CA LEU A 8 6.91 12.56 -3.47
C LEU A 8 7.12 11.91 -4.83
N SER A 9 6.05 11.39 -5.39
CA SER A 9 6.02 10.83 -6.73
C SER A 9 5.79 11.95 -7.75
N PRO A 10 6.41 11.89 -8.94
CA PRO A 10 6.10 12.82 -10.03
C PRO A 10 4.76 12.52 -10.72
N ASN A 11 4.11 11.40 -10.42
CA ASN A 11 2.92 10.95 -11.14
C ASN A 11 1.63 11.53 -10.55
N ILE A 12 1.51 12.85 -10.62
CA ILE A 12 0.33 13.60 -10.21
C ILE A 12 -0.59 13.77 -11.42
N SER A 13 -1.87 13.43 -11.29
CA SER A 13 -2.84 13.57 -12.38
C SER A 13 -3.57 14.92 -12.35
N GLY A 14 -3.67 15.56 -11.19
CA GLY A 14 -4.32 16.85 -11.05
C GLY A 14 -4.37 17.33 -9.61
N LYS A 15 -5.14 18.40 -9.38
CA LYS A 15 -5.32 19.02 -8.07
C LYS A 15 -6.78 19.09 -7.66
N GLN A 16 -7.04 18.81 -6.38
CA GLN A 16 -8.37 18.93 -5.77
C GLN A 16 -8.16 19.22 -4.28
N LYS A 17 -8.37 20.46 -3.87
CA LYS A 17 -8.11 20.90 -2.49
C LYS A 17 -9.06 20.28 -1.48
N LYS A 18 -10.35 20.19 -1.81
CA LYS A 18 -11.37 19.64 -0.91
C LYS A 18 -11.52 18.14 -1.17
N LYS A 19 -11.23 17.35 -0.17
CA LYS A 19 -11.43 15.91 -0.20
C LYS A 19 -12.67 15.55 0.61
N LYS A 20 -13.35 14.48 0.22
CA LYS A 20 -14.61 14.04 0.85
C LYS A 20 -14.48 12.74 1.62
N GLN A 21 -13.41 11.97 1.36
CA GLN A 21 -13.27 10.64 1.95
C GLN A 21 -11.81 10.21 2.03
N ILE A 22 -11.57 9.23 2.87
CA ILE A 22 -10.29 8.54 2.98
C ILE A 22 -10.53 7.10 2.54
N ILE A 23 -9.68 6.59 1.66
CA ILE A 23 -9.74 5.19 1.21
C ILE A 23 -8.50 4.46 1.73
N LEU A 24 -8.72 3.34 2.38
CA LEU A 24 -7.65 2.49 2.90
C LEU A 24 -7.40 1.34 1.91
N THR A 25 -6.13 1.13 1.59
CA THR A 25 -5.68 0.05 0.72
C THR A 25 -4.47 -0.64 1.34
N ASN A 26 -3.89 -1.59 0.64
CA ASN A 26 -2.60 -2.17 1.03
C ASN A 26 -1.63 -2.16 -0.14
N THR A 27 -0.34 -2.30 0.17
CA THR A 27 0.72 -2.26 -0.85
C THR A 27 0.85 -3.57 -1.61
N GLY A 28 0.42 -4.69 -1.05
CA GLY A 28 0.57 -6.03 -1.64
C GLY A 28 2.02 -6.51 -1.69
N ARG A 29 2.96 -5.76 -1.14
CA ARG A 29 4.40 -6.05 -1.15
C ARG A 29 5.12 -5.23 -0.09
N ASP A 30 6.40 -5.52 0.16
CA ASP A 30 7.23 -4.72 1.05
C ASP A 30 7.31 -3.27 0.59
N VAL A 31 7.47 -2.33 1.55
CA VAL A 31 7.43 -0.90 1.26
C VAL A 31 8.50 -0.46 0.27
N GLU A 32 9.72 -0.94 0.38
CA GLU A 32 10.79 -0.55 -0.54
C GLU A 32 10.53 -1.05 -1.98
N GLU A 33 10.01 -2.25 -2.15
CA GLU A 33 9.58 -2.73 -3.45
C GLU A 33 8.41 -1.92 -4.01
N TYR A 34 7.47 -1.53 -3.13
CA TYR A 34 6.34 -0.72 -3.53
C TYR A 34 6.80 0.66 -4.02
N LEU A 35 7.68 1.33 -3.28
CA LEU A 35 8.24 2.63 -3.68
C LEU A 35 9.00 2.54 -4.99
N THR A 36 9.78 1.47 -5.17
CA THR A 36 10.48 1.20 -6.43
C THR A 36 9.48 1.02 -7.58
N SER A 37 8.38 0.29 -7.35
CA SER A 37 7.36 0.09 -8.36
C SER A 37 6.66 1.40 -8.75
N LEU A 38 6.41 2.29 -7.80
CA LEU A 38 5.82 3.60 -8.09
C LEU A 38 6.72 4.44 -8.99
N LYS A 39 8.03 4.28 -8.86
CA LYS A 39 9.01 5.06 -9.63
C LYS A 39 9.29 4.48 -11.02
N TYR A 40 9.40 3.17 -11.14
CA TYR A 40 9.90 2.51 -12.36
C TYR A 40 8.87 1.72 -13.14
N ARG A 41 7.79 1.30 -12.52
CA ARG A 41 6.78 0.49 -13.19
C ARG A 41 6.17 1.23 -14.38
N MET A 42 5.91 0.50 -15.46
CA MET A 42 5.40 1.07 -16.72
C MET A 42 6.27 2.21 -17.26
N ASN A 43 7.59 2.05 -17.16
CA ASN A 43 8.57 3.07 -17.59
C ASN A 43 8.37 4.42 -16.88
N GLY A 44 8.03 4.40 -15.60
CA GLY A 44 7.79 5.60 -14.81
C GLY A 44 6.41 6.23 -14.99
N LYS A 45 5.51 5.58 -15.71
CA LYS A 45 4.15 6.08 -16.00
C LYS A 45 3.07 5.46 -15.11
N PHE A 46 3.46 4.71 -14.09
CA PHE A 46 2.50 4.08 -13.18
C PHE A 46 1.72 5.14 -12.41
N LYS A 47 0.38 5.10 -12.52
CA LYS A 47 -0.51 6.17 -12.05
C LYS A 47 -1.22 5.87 -10.73
N ARG A 48 -1.13 4.64 -10.22
CA ARG A 48 -1.79 4.26 -8.96
C ARG A 48 -0.92 4.62 -7.77
N VAL A 49 -0.83 5.91 -7.48
CA VAL A 49 0.00 6.43 -6.40
C VAL A 49 -0.90 6.84 -5.25
N PRO A 50 -0.74 6.27 -4.03
CA PRO A 50 -1.47 6.72 -2.85
C PRO A 50 -0.91 8.05 -2.37
N HIS A 51 -1.61 8.72 -1.45
CA HIS A 51 -1.11 9.93 -0.80
C HIS A 51 -0.12 9.58 0.31
N TYR A 52 -0.42 8.52 1.06
CA TYR A 52 0.37 8.08 2.20
C TYR A 52 0.55 6.57 2.21
N ILE A 53 1.68 6.14 2.74
CA ILE A 53 1.95 4.73 3.03
C ILE A 53 2.24 4.63 4.52
N VAL A 54 1.55 3.73 5.21
CA VAL A 54 1.82 3.40 6.62
C VAL A 54 2.62 2.11 6.66
N THR A 55 3.86 2.18 7.12
CA THR A 55 4.75 1.02 7.16
C THR A 55 4.39 0.08 8.30
N LYS A 56 4.95 -1.14 8.29
CA LYS A 56 4.76 -2.12 9.38
C LYS A 56 5.24 -1.59 10.73
N ASP A 57 6.23 -0.70 10.72
CA ASP A 57 6.77 -0.08 11.92
C ASP A 57 5.97 1.13 12.39
N GLY A 58 4.88 1.47 11.71
CA GLY A 58 4.04 2.62 12.03
C GLY A 58 4.53 3.96 11.50
N ASN A 59 5.57 3.97 10.68
CA ASN A 59 6.05 5.19 10.03
C ASN A 59 5.11 5.57 8.87
N VAL A 60 5.05 6.86 8.56
CA VAL A 60 4.20 7.39 7.50
C VAL A 60 5.06 8.00 6.41
N ILE A 61 4.86 7.54 5.18
CA ILE A 61 5.53 8.08 3.99
C ILE A 61 4.50 8.84 3.17
N GLN A 62 4.74 10.12 2.91
CA GLN A 62 3.90 10.92 2.01
C GLN A 62 4.44 10.81 0.59
N THR A 63 3.60 10.34 -0.33
CA THR A 63 3.94 10.14 -1.74
C THR A 63 3.26 11.14 -2.67
N LEU A 64 2.17 11.76 -2.24
CA LEU A 64 1.50 12.86 -2.94
C LEU A 64 1.12 13.96 -1.96
N PRO A 65 1.19 15.24 -2.38
CA PRO A 65 0.58 16.33 -1.61
C PRO A 65 -0.94 16.13 -1.44
N ASP A 66 -1.48 16.58 -0.30
CA ASP A 66 -2.89 16.34 0.04
C ASP A 66 -3.87 16.93 -0.98
N GLU A 67 -3.53 18.06 -1.57
CA GLU A 67 -4.38 18.76 -2.55
C GLU A 67 -4.30 18.21 -3.96
N THR A 68 -3.57 17.12 -4.17
CA THR A 68 -3.42 16.47 -5.47
C THR A 68 -4.15 15.14 -5.52
N TYR A 69 -4.20 14.54 -6.69
CA TYR A 69 -4.69 13.17 -6.86
C TYR A 69 -3.93 12.46 -7.97
N SER A 70 -3.92 11.14 -7.92
CA SER A 70 -3.47 10.26 -8.99
C SER A 70 -4.68 9.54 -9.59
N ASN A 71 -4.51 8.93 -10.74
CA ASN A 71 -5.53 8.07 -11.35
C ASN A 71 -5.46 6.67 -10.75
N TYR A 72 -5.67 6.56 -9.43
CA TYR A 72 -5.57 5.31 -8.69
C TYR A 72 -6.66 4.32 -9.08
N PHE A 73 -7.88 4.80 -9.20
CA PHE A 73 -9.04 4.01 -9.63
C PHE A 73 -9.49 4.41 -11.03
N THR A 74 -10.35 3.60 -11.63
CA THR A 74 -10.93 3.91 -12.94
C THR A 74 -11.99 5.00 -12.88
N GLU A 75 -12.55 5.26 -11.69
CA GLU A 75 -13.59 6.29 -11.48
C GLU A 75 -12.95 7.64 -11.14
N PRO A 76 -13.00 8.64 -12.04
CA PRO A 76 -12.33 9.92 -11.81
C PRO A 76 -12.82 10.69 -10.57
N ASN A 77 -14.12 10.60 -10.25
CA ASN A 77 -14.66 11.28 -9.08
C ASN A 77 -14.12 10.74 -7.78
N ILE A 78 -13.90 9.43 -7.69
CA ILE A 78 -13.28 8.80 -6.53
C ILE A 78 -11.84 9.30 -6.38
N ASN A 79 -11.08 9.33 -7.46
CA ASN A 79 -9.69 9.80 -7.44
C ASN A 79 -9.59 11.24 -6.95
N ARG A 80 -10.40 12.14 -7.48
CA ARG A 80 -10.36 13.56 -7.11
C ARG A 80 -10.75 13.80 -5.66
N ASN A 81 -11.73 13.07 -5.14
CA ASN A 81 -12.33 13.34 -3.85
C ASN A 81 -11.73 12.55 -2.68
N SER A 82 -10.68 11.79 -2.92
CA SER A 82 -10.15 10.86 -1.91
C SER A 82 -8.72 11.17 -1.55
N ILE A 83 -8.42 11.00 -0.24
CA ILE A 83 -7.07 10.77 0.26
C ILE A 83 -6.91 9.25 0.33
N ILE A 84 -5.88 8.72 -0.31
CA ILE A 84 -5.63 7.28 -0.34
C ILE A 84 -4.48 6.95 0.58
N VAL A 85 -4.72 6.08 1.54
CA VAL A 85 -3.74 5.60 2.51
C VAL A 85 -3.50 4.11 2.27
N SER A 86 -2.27 3.76 1.95
CA SER A 86 -1.89 2.37 1.68
C SER A 86 -1.08 1.83 2.85
N PHE A 87 -1.51 0.72 3.43
CA PHE A 87 -0.80 0.05 4.51
C PHE A 87 0.18 -0.97 3.94
N GLU A 88 1.40 -0.96 4.43
CA GLU A 88 2.38 -1.99 4.07
C GLU A 88 1.89 -3.34 4.57
N ASN A 89 1.61 -4.25 3.63
CA ASN A 89 1.11 -5.57 3.93
C ASN A 89 1.31 -6.45 2.69
N LEU A 90 1.78 -7.67 2.88
CA LEU A 90 2.06 -8.57 1.76
C LEU A 90 0.79 -9.11 1.09
N GLY A 91 -0.35 -8.98 1.76
CA GLY A 91 -1.62 -9.48 1.26
C GLY A 91 -1.79 -10.98 1.50
N TRP A 92 -2.30 -11.69 0.50
CA TRP A 92 -2.45 -13.14 0.62
C TRP A 92 -1.10 -13.86 0.56
N LEU A 93 -1.02 -14.96 1.30
CA LEU A 93 0.21 -15.72 1.51
C LEU A 93 0.04 -17.18 1.09
N GLU A 94 1.13 -17.80 0.67
CA GLU A 94 1.21 -19.22 0.41
C GLU A 94 2.30 -19.83 1.30
N LYS A 95 2.00 -20.99 1.90
CA LYS A 95 2.98 -21.74 2.68
C LYS A 95 4.00 -22.36 1.73
N VAL A 96 5.28 -22.12 2.00
CA VAL A 96 6.35 -22.75 1.22
C VAL A 96 6.58 -24.16 1.74
N PRO A 97 6.48 -25.23 0.90
CA PRO A 97 6.67 -26.59 1.33
C PRO A 97 8.07 -26.81 1.98
N LEU A 98 8.09 -27.54 3.10
CA LEU A 98 9.30 -27.88 3.85
C LEU A 98 10.06 -26.68 4.44
N LYS A 99 9.45 -25.51 4.46
CA LYS A 99 10.00 -24.29 5.08
C LYS A 99 9.06 -23.79 6.17
N ASP A 100 9.60 -22.99 7.07
CA ASP A 100 8.84 -22.39 8.18
C ASP A 100 8.42 -20.94 7.89
N TYR A 101 8.27 -20.61 6.62
CA TYR A 101 7.84 -19.28 6.19
C TYR A 101 6.80 -19.34 5.07
N TYR A 102 6.19 -18.20 4.81
CA TYR A 102 5.21 -17.98 3.74
C TYR A 102 5.79 -17.01 2.70
N THR A 103 5.23 -17.02 1.51
CA THR A 103 5.53 -16.00 0.49
C THR A 103 4.24 -15.40 -0.05
N ASN A 104 4.34 -14.14 -0.52
CA ASN A 104 3.25 -13.51 -1.25
C ASN A 104 3.40 -13.77 -2.76
N TRP A 105 2.56 -13.11 -3.55
CA TRP A 105 2.49 -13.30 -5.01
C TRP A 105 3.79 -12.94 -5.77
N ILE A 106 4.66 -12.11 -5.19
CA ILE A 106 5.94 -11.72 -5.81
C ILE A 106 7.17 -12.32 -5.10
N GLY A 107 6.95 -13.24 -4.16
CA GLY A 107 8.04 -13.94 -3.48
C GLY A 107 8.61 -13.26 -2.24
N ASN A 108 7.97 -12.20 -1.72
CA ASN A 108 8.37 -11.65 -0.41
C ASN A 108 8.14 -12.69 0.68
N ILE A 109 9.10 -12.83 1.59
CA ILE A 109 9.07 -13.84 2.65
C ILE A 109 8.40 -13.26 3.89
N TYR A 110 7.48 -14.04 4.49
CA TYR A 110 6.85 -13.73 5.77
C TYR A 110 7.10 -14.87 6.75
N LYS A 111 7.75 -14.55 7.88
CA LYS A 111 8.12 -15.54 8.91
C LYS A 111 7.21 -15.54 10.13
N GLY A 112 6.23 -14.66 10.19
CA GLY A 112 5.30 -14.57 11.31
C GLY A 112 4.15 -15.56 11.20
N SER A 113 3.15 -15.39 12.07
CA SER A 113 1.91 -16.17 12.04
C SER A 113 0.94 -15.59 11.03
N ALA A 114 0.48 -16.40 10.10
CA ALA A 114 -0.49 -15.97 9.11
C ALA A 114 -1.91 -15.93 9.71
N TYR A 115 -2.73 -14.99 9.25
CA TYR A 115 -4.15 -14.91 9.57
C TYR A 115 -4.93 -15.80 8.62
N GLU A 116 -5.76 -16.71 9.15
CA GLU A 116 -6.55 -17.63 8.35
C GLU A 116 -7.96 -17.08 8.15
N LYS A 117 -8.34 -16.80 6.92
CA LYS A 117 -9.70 -16.44 6.53
C LYS A 117 -9.89 -16.67 5.05
N LYS A 118 -10.88 -17.47 4.69
CA LYS A 118 -11.20 -17.70 3.28
C LYS A 118 -11.84 -16.47 2.64
N TRP A 119 -11.23 -16.03 1.53
CA TRP A 119 -11.80 -15.03 0.64
C TRP A 119 -11.44 -15.41 -0.79
N ARG A 120 -12.44 -15.76 -1.62
CA ARG A 120 -12.23 -16.37 -2.93
C ARG A 120 -11.38 -17.64 -2.79
N ASP A 121 -10.25 -17.73 -3.51
CA ASP A 121 -9.33 -18.86 -3.47
C ASP A 121 -8.15 -18.67 -2.51
N TYR A 122 -8.17 -17.62 -1.71
CA TYR A 122 -7.10 -17.28 -0.77
C TYR A 122 -7.51 -17.59 0.66
N PHE A 123 -6.59 -18.12 1.45
CA PHE A 123 -6.88 -18.60 2.81
C PHE A 123 -5.97 -17.98 3.86
N LEU A 124 -4.76 -17.58 3.49
CA LEU A 124 -3.73 -17.10 4.42
C LEU A 124 -3.37 -15.66 4.08
N TRP A 125 -3.19 -14.84 5.13
CA TRP A 125 -2.96 -13.41 4.99
C TRP A 125 -1.91 -12.94 5.99
N GLU A 126 -1.11 -11.94 5.62
CA GLU A 126 -0.30 -11.22 6.58
C GLU A 126 -1.23 -10.35 7.44
N PRO A 127 -1.19 -10.48 8.80
CA PRO A 127 -1.96 -9.58 9.65
C PRO A 127 -1.33 -8.18 9.66
N TYR A 128 -2.15 -7.15 9.83
CA TYR A 128 -1.64 -5.81 10.10
C TYR A 128 -1.01 -5.76 11.49
N THR A 129 0.07 -4.99 11.64
CA THR A 129 0.71 -4.84 12.94
C THR A 129 -0.10 -3.90 13.83
N GLU A 130 0.00 -4.09 15.14
CA GLU A 130 -0.71 -3.25 16.09
C GLU A 130 -0.28 -1.78 15.98
N ILE A 131 1.02 -1.53 15.87
CA ILE A 131 1.54 -0.16 15.72
C ILE A 131 1.07 0.50 14.42
N GLN A 132 0.91 -0.27 13.35
CA GLN A 132 0.35 0.19 12.09
C GLN A 132 -1.08 0.69 12.27
N MET A 133 -1.89 -0.05 13.02
CA MET A 133 -3.29 0.28 13.26
C MET A 133 -3.48 1.47 14.19
N GLN A 134 -2.45 1.85 14.94
CA GLN A 134 -2.46 3.02 15.81
C GLN A 134 -1.96 4.30 15.12
N SER A 135 -1.51 4.21 13.89
CA SER A 135 -0.91 5.32 13.16
C SER A 135 -1.91 6.36 12.67
#